data_b75f4979901c93f737fb8d12563cf030
#
_entry.id   b75f4979901c93f737fb8d12563cf030
#
_cell.length_a   1.000
_cell.length_b   1.000
_cell.length_c   1.000
_cell.angle_alpha   90.00
_cell.angle_beta   90.00
_cell.angle_gamma   90.00
#
_symmetry.space_group_name_H-M   'P 1'
#
loop_
_entity.id
_entity.type
_entity.pdbx_description
1 polymer ?
#
loop_
_entity_poly.entity_id
_entity_poly.type
_entity_poly.pdbx_seq_one_letter_code
_entity_poly.pdbx_strand_id
1 'polypeptide(L)'
;MTDWIDGQGRQIDYLRLSVTDRCDFRCVYCMAEDMRFLPRQQVLTLEEIERVARLFVAGGVRKLRLTGXGEPLVRPGIVGLCERLAALPGLRELCMTSNGSQLVRYARPLYDAGLSRLNISLDTLDPLRFRAITRNGELDKVLAGIDAAQAAGFRRIKLNAVVMKGRNADEVPALVDFAIARGLDISFIEEMPLGQVGRERGESFCSSDEVRALIAQRHALLDSAEQSGGPARYVRLVEHPQTRIGFISPHSHNFCATCNRLRLTVEGRLLLCLGHEHSLDLRALLRRHPLHDGPLLEAIGEALQRKPARHEFSAAGEVQVLRFMNMSGG
;
A
#
# COMPACT_ATOMS: atom_id res chain seq x y z
N MET A 1 -9.64 10.96 25.55
CA MET A 1 -9.03 10.31 24.35
C MET A 1 -9.54 11.05 23.14
N THR A 2 -8.64 11.50 22.27
CA THR A 2 -8.99 12.28 21.08
C THR A 2 -9.27 11.31 19.94
N ASP A 3 -10.51 11.16 19.55
CA ASP A 3 -10.83 10.36 18.35
C ASP A 3 -10.38 11.12 17.11
N TRP A 4 -9.68 10.44 16.22
CA TRP A 4 -9.22 11.04 14.97
C TRP A 4 -10.38 11.14 13.97
N ILE A 5 -11.12 12.26 14.03
CA ILE A 5 -12.26 12.54 13.14
C ILE A 5 -11.87 13.73 12.26
N ASP A 6 -12.08 13.61 10.94
CA ASP A 6 -11.74 14.68 10.01
C ASP A 6 -12.88 15.69 9.84
N GLY A 7 -12.62 16.75 9.08
CA GLY A 7 -13.60 17.83 8.84
C GLY A 7 -14.84 17.38 8.07
N GLN A 8 -14.88 16.15 7.56
CA GLN A 8 -16.04 15.56 6.89
C GLN A 8 -16.77 14.55 7.78
N GLY A 9 -16.36 14.41 9.05
CA GLY A 9 -16.94 13.46 9.99
C GLY A 9 -16.46 12.01 9.80
N ARG A 10 -15.45 11.78 8.97
CA ARG A 10 -14.93 10.41 8.76
C ARG A 10 -13.96 10.05 9.88
N GLN A 11 -14.15 8.90 10.49
CA GLN A 11 -13.24 8.41 11.52
C GLN A 11 -12.00 7.81 10.85
N ILE A 12 -10.82 8.26 11.28
CA ILE A 12 -9.54 7.75 10.80
C ILE A 12 -9.14 6.57 11.68
N ASP A 13 -9.20 5.38 11.13
CA ASP A 13 -8.85 4.16 11.85
C ASP A 13 -7.72 3.37 11.17
N TYR A 14 -7.16 3.90 10.08
CA TYR A 14 -6.14 3.22 9.28
C TYR A 14 -5.00 4.18 8.93
N LEU A 15 -3.78 3.86 9.40
CA LEU A 15 -2.58 4.64 9.07
C LEU A 15 -1.60 3.79 8.27
N ARG A 16 -1.12 4.34 7.16
CA ARG A 16 -0.06 3.74 6.35
C ARG A 16 1.25 4.44 6.70
N LEU A 17 2.28 3.65 6.98
CA LEU A 17 3.59 4.13 7.42
C LEU A 17 4.64 3.73 6.40
N SER A 18 5.20 4.71 5.71
CA SER A 18 6.32 4.48 4.81
C SER A 18 7.61 4.39 5.62
N VAL A 19 8.29 3.26 5.55
CA VAL A 19 9.49 3.01 6.36
C VAL A 19 10.79 3.24 5.60
N THR A 20 10.71 3.38 4.27
CA THR A 20 11.89 3.62 3.44
C THR A 20 11.46 4.17 2.08
N ASP A 21 12.33 4.95 1.46
CA ASP A 21 12.21 5.33 0.05
C ASP A 21 13.03 4.40 -0.86
N ARG A 22 13.83 3.50 -0.26
CA ARG A 22 14.71 2.59 -0.99
C ARG A 22 13.98 1.33 -1.40
N CYS A 23 14.30 0.83 -2.58
CA CYS A 23 13.72 -0.39 -3.11
C CYS A 23 14.79 -1.16 -3.88
N ASP A 24 14.71 -2.45 -3.88
CA ASP A 24 15.54 -3.31 -4.70
C ASP A 24 14.97 -3.49 -6.13
N PHE A 25 13.74 -2.99 -6.40
CA PHE A 25 13.15 -2.92 -7.73
C PHE A 25 13.10 -1.47 -8.22
N ARG A 26 12.85 -1.29 -9.53
CA ARG A 26 12.67 0.03 -10.17
C ARG A 26 11.43 0.00 -11.09
N CYS A 27 10.28 -0.34 -10.52
CA CYS A 27 9.05 -0.55 -11.30
C CYS A 27 8.67 0.70 -12.11
N VAL A 28 8.30 0.48 -13.37
CA VAL A 28 8.06 1.53 -14.37
C VAL A 28 6.92 2.48 -14.01
N TYR A 29 5.97 2.04 -13.17
CA TYR A 29 4.84 2.87 -12.74
C TYR A 29 5.09 3.55 -11.39
N CYS A 30 6.17 3.20 -10.69
CA CYS A 30 6.41 3.58 -9.30
C CYS A 30 7.47 4.69 -9.16
N MET A 31 8.57 4.59 -9.90
CA MET A 31 9.67 5.53 -9.76
C MET A 31 10.50 5.63 -11.04
N ALA A 32 11.20 6.73 -11.19
CA ALA A 32 12.17 6.90 -12.28
C ALA A 32 13.34 5.94 -12.11
N GLU A 33 13.98 5.58 -13.23
CA GLU A 33 15.11 4.65 -13.21
C GLU A 33 16.30 5.22 -12.43
N ASP A 34 16.56 6.51 -12.62
CA ASP A 34 17.67 7.25 -12.00
C ASP A 34 17.27 7.92 -10.67
N MET A 35 16.30 7.37 -9.96
CA MET A 35 15.75 7.93 -8.72
C MET A 35 16.84 8.19 -7.68
N ARG A 36 16.86 9.42 -7.14
CA ARG A 36 17.74 9.79 -6.03
C ARG A 36 16.99 9.60 -4.71
N PHE A 37 17.64 8.94 -3.78
CA PHE A 37 17.07 8.65 -2.47
C PHE A 37 17.43 9.74 -1.47
N LEU A 38 16.57 9.90 -0.47
CA LEU A 38 16.76 10.92 0.55
C LEU A 38 18.03 10.67 1.40
N PRO A 39 18.73 11.72 1.79
CA PRO A 39 19.76 11.57 2.81
C PRO A 39 19.18 11.02 4.12
N ARG A 40 20.00 10.24 4.83
CA ARG A 40 19.56 9.57 6.07
C ARG A 40 18.96 10.53 7.08
N GLN A 41 19.48 11.75 7.18
CA GLN A 41 18.98 12.77 8.13
C GLN A 41 17.55 13.24 7.80
N GLN A 42 17.12 13.09 6.56
CA GLN A 42 15.78 13.47 6.12
C GLN A 42 14.76 12.34 6.25
N VAL A 43 15.22 11.17 6.65
CA VAL A 43 14.37 9.98 6.81
C VAL A 43 14.05 9.83 8.32
N LEU A 44 12.81 9.44 8.63
CA LEU A 44 12.41 9.15 10.02
C LEU A 44 13.19 7.95 10.56
N THR A 45 13.57 8.01 11.82
CA THR A 45 14.09 6.84 12.52
C THR A 45 12.94 5.87 12.82
N LEU A 46 13.29 4.62 13.14
CA LEU A 46 12.26 3.64 13.50
C LEU A 46 11.53 4.05 14.78
N GLU A 47 12.24 4.72 15.71
CA GLU A 47 11.70 5.23 16.96
C GLU A 47 10.70 6.38 16.70
N GLU A 48 11.02 7.25 15.74
CA GLU A 48 10.10 8.32 15.34
C GLU A 48 8.83 7.74 14.71
N ILE A 49 8.97 6.71 13.86
CA ILE A 49 7.82 6.01 13.23
C ILE A 49 6.96 5.35 14.32
N GLU A 50 7.60 4.65 15.27
CA GLU A 50 6.90 4.01 16.38
C GLU A 50 6.13 5.04 17.23
N ARG A 51 6.75 6.17 17.53
CA ARG A 51 6.12 7.24 18.30
C ARG A 51 4.85 7.76 17.61
N VAL A 52 4.93 8.03 16.30
CA VAL A 52 3.75 8.46 15.54
C VAL A 52 2.67 7.37 15.55
N ALA A 53 3.06 6.11 15.31
CA ALA A 53 2.11 5.00 15.33
C ALA A 53 1.39 4.90 16.68
N ARG A 54 2.12 5.03 17.78
CA ARG A 54 1.58 4.98 19.15
C ARG A 54 0.53 6.08 19.36
N LEU A 55 0.83 7.31 18.92
CA LEU A 55 -0.12 8.43 19.05
C LEU A 55 -1.41 8.16 18.27
N PHE A 56 -1.28 7.65 17.05
CA PHE A 56 -2.45 7.35 16.22
C PHE A 56 -3.28 6.18 16.79
N VAL A 57 -2.63 5.13 17.29
CA VAL A 57 -3.33 3.98 17.87
C VAL A 57 -4.04 4.39 19.15
N ALA A 58 -3.40 5.21 20.01
CA ALA A 58 -4.01 5.73 21.23
C ALA A 58 -5.26 6.57 20.92
N GLY A 59 -5.30 7.24 19.78
CA GLY A 59 -6.44 8.06 19.34
C GLY A 59 -7.44 7.30 18.45
N GLY A 60 -7.37 5.97 18.39
CA GLY A 60 -8.42 5.18 17.72
C GLY A 60 -8.05 4.48 16.43
N VAL A 61 -6.82 4.66 15.93
CA VAL A 61 -6.37 3.88 14.77
C VAL A 61 -6.26 2.41 15.17
N ARG A 62 -6.87 1.53 14.40
CA ARG A 62 -6.92 0.09 14.67
C ARG A 62 -6.11 -0.74 13.68
N LYS A 63 -5.71 -0.11 12.57
CA LYS A 63 -4.96 -0.78 11.50
C LYS A 63 -3.74 0.03 11.11
N LEU A 64 -2.58 -0.60 11.15
CA LEU A 64 -1.33 -0.03 10.64
C LEU A 64 -0.88 -0.85 9.45
N ARG A 65 -0.36 -0.18 8.42
CA ARG A 65 0.27 -0.87 7.29
C ARG A 65 1.66 -0.30 7.05
N LEU A 66 2.66 -1.14 7.24
CA LEU A 66 4.02 -0.84 6.85
C LEU A 66 4.13 -0.95 5.34
N THR A 67 4.68 0.07 4.72
CA THR A 67 4.82 0.17 3.28
C THR A 67 6.10 0.94 2.98
N GLY A 68 6.42 1.06 1.74
CA GLY A 68 7.47 1.96 1.31
C GLY A 68 7.16 2.29 -0.13
N UNK A 69 7.80 3.16 -0.69
CA UNK A 69 7.79 3.20 -1.49
C UNK A 69 8.44 2.68 -1.85
N GLY A 70 9.32 2.46 -1.32
CA GLY A 70 10.30 1.41 -1.47
C GLY A 70 9.85 0.08 -0.89
N GLU A 71 10.80 -0.78 -0.75
CA GLU A 71 10.54 -2.13 -0.19
C GLU A 71 10.81 -2.13 1.33
N PRO A 72 9.79 -2.36 2.17
CA PRO A 72 10.00 -2.34 3.62
C PRO A 72 11.11 -3.28 4.11
N LEU A 73 11.29 -4.42 3.44
CA LEU A 73 12.26 -5.42 3.89
C LEU A 73 13.71 -5.04 3.63
N VAL A 74 13.97 -3.94 2.89
CA VAL A 74 15.34 -3.42 2.79
C VAL A 74 15.69 -2.49 3.96
N ARG A 75 14.72 -2.12 4.80
CA ARG A 75 14.98 -1.24 5.95
C ARG A 75 15.56 -2.04 7.11
N PRO A 76 16.81 -1.76 7.54
CA PRO A 76 17.38 -2.45 8.71
C PRO A 76 16.51 -2.23 9.95
N GLY A 77 16.31 -3.26 10.75
CA GLY A 77 15.53 -3.20 11.99
C GLY A 77 14.03 -3.35 11.79
N ILE A 78 13.56 -3.66 10.58
CA ILE A 78 12.12 -3.72 10.27
C ILE A 78 11.38 -4.76 11.13
N VAL A 79 11.99 -5.92 11.42
CA VAL A 79 11.36 -6.96 12.25
C VAL A 79 11.12 -6.44 13.67
N GLY A 80 12.14 -5.81 14.27
CA GLY A 80 11.98 -5.21 15.61
C GLY A 80 10.94 -4.11 15.65
N LEU A 81 10.82 -3.32 14.59
CA LEU A 81 9.72 -2.34 14.50
C LEU A 81 8.37 -3.06 14.48
N CYS A 82 8.23 -4.16 13.71
CA CYS A 82 6.98 -4.94 13.67
C CYS A 82 6.62 -5.45 15.07
N GLU A 83 7.58 -5.98 15.84
CA GLU A 83 7.34 -6.44 17.22
C GLU A 83 6.76 -5.33 18.09
N ARG A 84 7.41 -4.16 18.06
CA ARG A 84 6.97 -3.04 18.92
C ARG A 84 5.61 -2.50 18.48
N LEU A 85 5.34 -2.44 17.17
CA LEU A 85 4.04 -1.97 16.68
C LEU A 85 2.92 -2.99 16.99
N ALA A 86 3.20 -4.29 16.81
CA ALA A 86 2.22 -5.33 17.09
C ALA A 86 1.81 -5.35 18.57
N ALA A 87 2.70 -4.90 19.47
CA ALA A 87 2.47 -4.84 20.91
C ALA A 87 1.68 -3.60 21.35
N LEU A 88 1.37 -2.65 20.45
CA LEU A 88 0.67 -1.41 20.82
C LEU A 88 -0.75 -1.72 21.32
N PRO A 89 -1.10 -1.29 22.57
CA PRO A 89 -2.45 -1.52 23.07
C PRO A 89 -3.50 -0.86 22.19
N GLY A 90 -4.50 -1.62 21.76
CA GLY A 90 -5.59 -1.12 20.92
C GLY A 90 -5.40 -1.36 19.44
N LEU A 91 -4.20 -1.70 19.00
CA LEU A 91 -4.01 -2.08 17.60
C LEU A 91 -4.65 -3.45 17.33
N ARG A 92 -5.42 -3.57 16.26
CA ARG A 92 -6.07 -4.83 15.88
C ARG A 92 -5.34 -5.55 14.75
N GLU A 93 -4.69 -4.79 13.88
CA GLU A 93 -4.12 -5.38 12.68
C GLU A 93 -2.86 -4.64 12.25
N LEU A 94 -1.75 -5.37 12.18
CA LEU A 94 -0.50 -4.89 11.60
C LEU A 94 -0.30 -5.57 10.26
N CYS A 95 -0.25 -4.79 9.19
CA CYS A 95 -0.10 -5.28 7.82
C CYS A 95 1.20 -4.80 7.19
N MET A 96 1.64 -5.48 6.15
CA MET A 96 2.77 -5.01 5.33
C MET A 96 2.45 -5.22 3.85
N THR A 97 2.93 -4.29 3.03
CA THR A 97 2.96 -4.45 1.57
C THR A 97 4.43 -4.63 1.18
N SER A 98 4.73 -5.67 0.43
CA SER A 98 6.09 -6.03 0.03
C SER A 98 6.13 -6.43 -1.45
N ASN A 99 7.27 -6.24 -2.09
CA ASN A 99 7.49 -6.75 -3.44
C ASN A 99 7.83 -8.26 -3.43
N GLY A 100 7.98 -8.86 -2.26
CA GLY A 100 8.19 -10.29 -2.09
C GLY A 100 9.61 -10.79 -2.26
N SER A 101 10.52 -9.96 -2.75
CA SER A 101 11.89 -10.38 -3.12
C SER A 101 12.69 -10.97 -1.96
N GLN A 102 12.41 -10.54 -0.73
CA GLN A 102 13.18 -10.94 0.44
C GLN A 102 12.38 -11.79 1.44
N LEU A 103 11.19 -12.20 1.07
CA LEU A 103 10.31 -12.94 1.98
C LEU A 103 10.87 -14.31 2.38
N VAL A 104 11.67 -14.95 1.54
CA VAL A 104 12.34 -16.21 1.93
C VAL A 104 13.09 -16.02 3.25
N ARG A 105 13.76 -14.87 3.40
CA ARG A 105 14.51 -14.55 4.62
C ARG A 105 13.63 -14.07 5.76
N TYR A 106 12.61 -13.28 5.45
CA TYR A 106 11.90 -12.49 6.44
C TYR A 106 10.51 -13.03 6.84
N ALA A 107 9.92 -13.96 6.08
CA ALA A 107 8.53 -14.37 6.33
C ALA A 107 8.33 -14.90 7.76
N ARG A 108 9.19 -15.82 8.20
CA ARG A 108 9.06 -16.41 9.54
C ARG A 108 9.31 -15.37 10.65
N PRO A 109 10.41 -14.57 10.58
CA PRO A 109 10.61 -13.52 11.59
C PRO A 109 9.45 -12.52 11.66
N LEU A 110 8.86 -12.12 10.54
CA LEU A 110 7.73 -11.20 10.52
C LEU A 110 6.47 -11.81 11.14
N TYR A 111 6.22 -13.08 10.85
CA TYR A 111 5.10 -13.81 11.45
C TYR A 111 5.25 -13.86 12.97
N ASP A 112 6.44 -14.25 13.44
CA ASP A 112 6.74 -14.34 14.87
C ASP A 112 6.68 -12.96 15.55
N ALA A 113 7.00 -11.89 14.82
CA ALA A 113 6.92 -10.50 15.31
C ALA A 113 5.47 -9.98 15.43
N GLY A 114 4.48 -10.77 14.98
CA GLY A 114 3.07 -10.38 15.11
C GLY A 114 2.48 -9.69 13.89
N LEU A 115 3.16 -9.74 12.74
CA LEU A 115 2.58 -9.21 11.51
C LEU A 115 1.35 -10.06 11.14
N SER A 116 0.19 -9.39 10.94
CA SER A 116 -1.09 -10.09 10.74
C SER A 116 -1.33 -10.48 9.30
N ARG A 117 -0.94 -9.61 8.36
CA ARG A 117 -1.25 -9.82 6.93
C ARG A 117 -0.15 -9.32 6.01
N LEU A 118 0.03 -10.01 4.91
CA LEU A 118 0.92 -9.60 3.82
C LEU A 118 0.11 -9.30 2.56
N ASN A 119 0.42 -8.16 1.93
CA ASN A 119 0.09 -7.92 0.53
C ASN A 119 1.41 -8.03 -0.25
N ILE A 120 1.41 -8.80 -1.33
CA ILE A 120 2.60 -9.01 -2.15
C ILE A 120 2.31 -8.48 -3.55
N SER A 121 3.18 -7.61 -4.05
CA SER A 121 3.02 -7.04 -5.39
C SER A 121 3.45 -8.08 -6.43
N LEU A 122 2.55 -8.39 -7.38
CA LEU A 122 2.83 -9.34 -8.45
C LEU A 122 2.01 -8.97 -9.69
N ASP A 123 2.66 -8.33 -10.64
CA ASP A 123 1.99 -7.77 -11.82
C ASP A 123 1.89 -8.74 -12.99
N THR A 124 2.71 -9.79 -13.01
CA THR A 124 2.82 -10.73 -14.14
C THR A 124 3.41 -12.06 -13.67
N LEU A 125 3.06 -13.14 -14.37
CA LEU A 125 3.63 -14.47 -14.15
C LEU A 125 4.68 -14.84 -15.21
N ASP A 126 4.97 -13.92 -16.14
CA ASP A 126 5.96 -14.11 -17.19
C ASP A 126 7.30 -13.48 -16.72
N PRO A 127 8.39 -14.27 -16.64
CA PRO A 127 9.66 -13.73 -16.13
C PRO A 127 10.23 -12.57 -16.97
N LEU A 128 10.02 -12.55 -18.28
CA LEU A 128 10.52 -11.48 -19.13
C LEU A 128 9.71 -10.20 -18.90
N ARG A 129 8.39 -10.31 -18.82
CA ARG A 129 7.51 -9.18 -18.50
C ARG A 129 7.80 -8.67 -17.08
N PHE A 130 8.02 -9.58 -16.15
CA PHE A 130 8.36 -9.21 -14.77
C PHE A 130 9.63 -8.35 -14.75
N ARG A 131 10.66 -8.80 -15.47
CA ARG A 131 11.91 -8.03 -15.59
C ARG A 131 11.66 -6.67 -16.28
N ALA A 132 10.84 -6.64 -17.32
CA ALA A 132 10.50 -5.40 -18.02
C ALA A 132 9.73 -4.41 -17.14
N ILE A 133 8.84 -4.89 -16.28
CA ILE A 133 8.05 -4.03 -15.37
C ILE A 133 8.90 -3.56 -14.19
N THR A 134 9.68 -4.45 -13.56
CA THR A 134 10.44 -4.16 -12.33
C THR A 134 11.85 -3.64 -12.61
N ARG A 135 12.33 -3.77 -13.84
CA ARG A 135 13.68 -3.46 -14.36
C ARG A 135 14.75 -4.41 -13.83
N ASN A 136 14.77 -4.69 -12.54
CA ASN A 136 15.85 -5.52 -11.93
C ASN A 136 15.33 -6.63 -11.01
N GLY A 137 14.03 -6.90 -11.03
CA GLY A 137 13.45 -7.97 -10.22
C GLY A 137 13.58 -9.35 -10.87
N GLU A 138 13.48 -10.38 -10.03
CA GLU A 138 13.48 -11.79 -10.45
C GLU A 138 12.18 -12.44 -9.95
N LEU A 139 11.37 -12.94 -10.89
CA LEU A 139 10.05 -13.51 -10.56
C LEU A 139 10.19 -14.70 -9.61
N ASP A 140 11.17 -15.58 -9.85
CA ASP A 140 11.35 -16.78 -9.03
C ASP A 140 11.57 -16.46 -7.55
N LYS A 141 12.25 -15.35 -7.25
CA LYS A 141 12.46 -14.92 -5.86
C LYS A 141 11.12 -14.52 -5.20
N VAL A 142 10.24 -13.87 -5.96
CA VAL A 142 8.93 -13.46 -5.45
C VAL A 142 8.05 -14.70 -5.22
N LEU A 143 8.04 -15.63 -6.17
CA LEU A 143 7.26 -16.87 -6.04
C LEU A 143 7.74 -17.68 -4.83
N ALA A 144 9.06 -17.83 -4.66
CA ALA A 144 9.63 -18.48 -3.48
C ALA A 144 9.27 -17.74 -2.19
N GLY A 145 9.19 -16.40 -2.26
CA GLY A 145 8.76 -15.56 -1.14
C GLY A 145 7.30 -15.81 -0.74
N ILE A 146 6.42 -16.01 -1.71
CA ILE A 146 5.02 -16.37 -1.45
C ILE A 146 4.96 -17.72 -0.74
N ASP A 147 5.71 -18.72 -1.24
CA ASP A 147 5.77 -20.03 -0.63
C ASP A 147 6.28 -19.95 0.82
N ALA A 148 7.33 -19.16 1.05
CA ALA A 148 7.89 -18.95 2.39
C ALA A 148 6.88 -18.28 3.33
N ALA A 149 6.09 -17.33 2.83
CA ALA A 149 5.05 -16.67 3.63
C ALA A 149 3.96 -17.67 4.03
N GLN A 150 3.52 -18.51 3.11
CA GLN A 150 2.53 -19.55 3.41
C GLN A 150 3.09 -20.55 4.43
N ALA A 151 4.33 -20.99 4.24
CA ALA A 151 5.00 -21.92 5.16
C ALA A 151 5.20 -21.32 6.56
N ALA A 152 5.39 -20.01 6.65
CA ALA A 152 5.53 -19.31 7.94
C ALA A 152 4.21 -19.24 8.73
N GLY A 153 3.05 -19.44 8.06
CA GLY A 153 1.76 -19.46 8.73
C GLY A 153 0.82 -18.30 8.35
N PHE A 154 1.24 -17.43 7.43
CA PHE A 154 0.35 -16.36 6.95
C PHE A 154 -0.83 -16.98 6.20
N ARG A 155 -2.02 -16.84 6.76
CA ARG A 155 -3.25 -17.43 6.19
C ARG A 155 -3.99 -16.49 5.24
N ARG A 156 -3.68 -15.21 5.30
CA ARG A 156 -4.32 -14.20 4.46
C ARG A 156 -3.26 -13.39 3.73
N ILE A 157 -2.83 -13.94 2.62
CA ILE A 157 -1.90 -13.27 1.70
C ILE A 157 -2.74 -12.75 0.53
N LYS A 158 -2.55 -11.49 0.19
CA LYS A 158 -3.21 -10.90 -0.94
C LYS A 158 -2.18 -10.43 -1.97
N LEU A 159 -2.37 -10.81 -3.21
CA LEU A 159 -1.58 -10.26 -4.32
C LEU A 159 -2.17 -8.91 -4.71
N ASN A 160 -1.32 -7.97 -5.07
CA ASN A 160 -1.69 -6.69 -5.66
C ASN A 160 -1.09 -6.61 -7.06
N ALA A 161 -1.90 -6.35 -8.07
CA ALA A 161 -1.44 -6.21 -9.45
C ALA A 161 -1.91 -4.87 -10.01
N VAL A 162 -0.98 -4.04 -10.47
CA VAL A 162 -1.30 -2.82 -11.21
C VAL A 162 -1.51 -3.23 -12.67
N VAL A 163 -2.70 -3.01 -13.23
CA VAL A 163 -3.03 -3.49 -14.57
C VAL A 163 -2.78 -2.39 -15.59
N MET A 164 -2.00 -2.73 -16.62
CA MET A 164 -1.59 -1.80 -17.67
C MET A 164 -1.81 -2.45 -19.04
N LYS A 165 -2.59 -1.78 -19.91
CA LYS A 165 -2.75 -2.23 -21.30
C LYS A 165 -1.39 -2.29 -21.99
N GLY A 166 -1.20 -3.30 -22.82
CA GLY A 166 0.05 -3.51 -23.55
C GLY A 166 1.19 -4.07 -22.71
N ARG A 167 0.97 -4.31 -21.42
CA ARG A 167 2.01 -4.88 -20.54
C ARG A 167 1.58 -6.15 -19.83
N ASN A 168 0.40 -6.15 -19.16
CA ASN A 168 -0.05 -7.31 -18.39
C ASN A 168 -1.57 -7.49 -18.33
N ALA A 169 -2.35 -6.63 -19.00
CA ALA A 169 -3.82 -6.76 -18.94
C ALA A 169 -4.30 -8.12 -19.45
N ASP A 170 -3.60 -8.68 -20.45
CA ASP A 170 -3.92 -10.01 -20.99
C ASP A 170 -3.68 -11.15 -20.00
N GLU A 171 -2.87 -10.91 -18.95
CA GLU A 171 -2.59 -11.92 -17.92
C GLU A 171 -3.59 -11.92 -16.75
N VAL A 172 -4.56 -11.00 -16.75
CA VAL A 172 -5.52 -10.90 -15.63
C VAL A 172 -6.19 -12.25 -15.33
N PRO A 173 -6.72 -13.01 -16.32
CA PRO A 173 -7.30 -14.31 -15.98
C PRO A 173 -6.27 -15.30 -15.43
N ALA A 174 -5.05 -15.31 -15.93
CA ALA A 174 -4.00 -16.21 -15.44
C ALA A 174 -3.59 -15.86 -13.99
N LEU A 175 -3.56 -14.56 -13.65
CA LEU A 175 -3.28 -14.13 -12.28
C LEU A 175 -4.40 -14.58 -11.31
N VAL A 176 -5.65 -14.55 -11.76
CA VAL A 176 -6.78 -15.06 -10.96
C VAL A 176 -6.62 -16.57 -10.76
N ASP A 177 -6.33 -17.31 -11.85
CA ASP A 177 -6.12 -18.77 -11.77
C ASP A 177 -4.97 -19.13 -10.81
N PHE A 178 -3.89 -18.34 -10.85
CA PHE A 178 -2.75 -18.50 -9.93
C PHE A 178 -3.19 -18.28 -8.47
N ALA A 179 -3.96 -17.22 -8.22
CA ALA A 179 -4.45 -16.94 -6.86
C ALA A 179 -5.34 -18.08 -6.35
N ILE A 180 -6.25 -18.60 -7.21
CA ILE A 180 -7.11 -19.74 -6.86
C ILE A 180 -6.24 -20.96 -6.49
N ALA A 181 -5.29 -21.32 -7.37
CA ALA A 181 -4.46 -22.51 -7.18
C ALA A 181 -3.61 -22.44 -5.92
N ARG A 182 -3.23 -21.25 -5.49
CA ARG A 182 -2.37 -21.04 -4.33
C ARG A 182 -3.14 -20.70 -3.06
N GLY A 183 -4.48 -20.57 -3.13
CA GLY A 183 -5.29 -20.16 -1.97
C GLY A 183 -5.03 -18.74 -1.52
N LEU A 184 -4.79 -17.83 -2.47
CA LEU A 184 -4.49 -16.43 -2.21
C LEU A 184 -5.67 -15.54 -2.64
N ASP A 185 -5.75 -14.34 -2.06
CA ASP A 185 -6.62 -13.29 -2.58
C ASP A 185 -5.84 -12.45 -3.60
N ILE A 186 -6.53 -11.74 -4.47
CA ILE A 186 -5.87 -10.81 -5.40
C ILE A 186 -6.67 -9.52 -5.55
N SER A 187 -5.97 -8.39 -5.62
CA SER A 187 -6.58 -7.09 -5.94
C SER A 187 -5.91 -6.49 -7.16
N PHE A 188 -6.75 -6.06 -8.10
CA PHE A 188 -6.33 -5.35 -9.31
C PHE A 188 -6.48 -3.85 -9.07
N ILE A 189 -5.47 -3.08 -9.48
CA ILE A 189 -5.34 -1.66 -9.14
C ILE A 189 -5.22 -0.84 -10.43
N GLU A 190 -6.05 0.18 -10.59
CA GLU A 190 -5.90 1.16 -11.67
C GLU A 190 -4.63 1.98 -11.44
N GLU A 191 -3.83 2.16 -12.48
CA GLU A 191 -2.61 2.96 -12.39
C GLU A 191 -2.94 4.41 -12.05
N MET A 192 -2.22 4.98 -11.07
CA MET A 192 -2.46 6.34 -10.58
C MET A 192 -1.46 7.34 -11.17
N PRO A 193 -1.89 8.60 -11.45
CA PRO A 193 -1.01 9.61 -12.08
C PRO A 193 -0.07 10.28 -11.07
N LEU A 194 0.82 9.49 -10.45
CA LEU A 194 1.78 9.95 -9.45
C LEU A 194 3.20 9.96 -10.02
N GLY A 195 3.88 11.09 -9.89
CA GLY A 195 5.27 11.25 -10.31
C GLY A 195 5.45 11.21 -11.83
N GLN A 196 6.56 11.75 -12.30
CA GLN A 196 6.92 11.71 -13.73
C GLN A 196 7.74 10.44 -14.00
N VAL A 197 7.09 9.42 -14.53
CA VAL A 197 7.72 8.11 -14.76
C VAL A 197 8.27 7.93 -16.19
N GLY A 198 8.31 9.00 -16.97
CA GLY A 198 8.92 8.98 -18.31
C GLY A 198 8.08 8.28 -19.37
N ARG A 199 6.76 8.16 -19.17
CA ARG A 199 5.85 7.57 -20.14
C ARG A 199 4.44 8.13 -19.99
N GLU A 200 3.64 8.01 -21.05
CA GLU A 200 2.24 8.44 -21.04
C GLU A 200 1.37 7.33 -20.44
N ARG A 201 0.70 7.65 -19.34
CA ARG A 201 -0.16 6.69 -18.62
C ARG A 201 -1.52 6.50 -19.29
N GLY A 202 -2.01 7.50 -20.01
CA GLY A 202 -3.31 7.43 -20.66
C GLY A 202 -3.45 6.23 -21.60
N GLU A 203 -2.39 5.92 -22.34
CA GLU A 203 -2.38 4.80 -23.28
C GLU A 203 -2.41 3.43 -22.59
N SER A 204 -1.82 3.34 -21.40
CA SER A 204 -1.75 2.08 -20.64
C SER A 204 -2.90 1.92 -19.63
N PHE A 205 -3.74 2.93 -19.45
CA PHE A 205 -4.81 2.88 -18.46
C PHE A 205 -5.80 1.75 -18.74
N CYS A 206 -6.06 0.95 -17.72
CA CYS A 206 -7.03 -0.16 -17.77
C CYS A 206 -7.98 0.02 -16.59
N SER A 207 -9.27 0.27 -16.87
CA SER A 207 -10.24 0.50 -15.81
C SER A 207 -10.60 -0.80 -15.09
N SER A 208 -11.11 -0.69 -13.89
CA SER A 208 -11.57 -1.85 -13.12
C SER A 208 -12.72 -2.58 -13.82
N ASP A 209 -13.55 -1.87 -14.57
CA ASP A 209 -14.62 -2.50 -15.34
C ASP A 209 -14.06 -3.36 -16.46
N GLU A 210 -13.01 -2.89 -17.15
CA GLU A 210 -12.31 -3.68 -18.17
C GLU A 210 -11.67 -4.92 -17.55
N VAL A 211 -11.01 -4.77 -16.40
CA VAL A 211 -10.41 -5.91 -15.69
C VAL A 211 -11.50 -6.92 -15.30
N ARG A 212 -12.62 -6.43 -14.76
CA ARG A 212 -13.76 -7.30 -14.40
C ARG A 212 -14.27 -8.08 -15.63
N ALA A 213 -14.37 -7.43 -16.78
CA ALA A 213 -14.79 -8.07 -18.02
C ALA A 213 -13.82 -9.16 -18.47
N LEU A 214 -12.50 -8.95 -18.29
CA LEU A 214 -11.48 -9.96 -18.59
C LEU A 214 -11.64 -11.19 -17.71
N ILE A 215 -11.89 -10.99 -16.41
CA ILE A 215 -12.11 -12.10 -15.46
C ILE A 215 -13.39 -12.86 -15.84
N ALA A 216 -14.43 -12.13 -16.20
CA ALA A 216 -15.75 -12.71 -16.53
C ALA A 216 -15.71 -13.63 -17.76
N GLN A 217 -14.64 -13.55 -18.58
CA GLN A 217 -14.46 -14.48 -19.71
C GLN A 217 -14.22 -15.92 -19.26
N ARG A 218 -13.72 -16.11 -18.02
CA ARG A 218 -13.39 -17.46 -17.50
C ARG A 218 -14.16 -17.81 -16.23
N HIS A 219 -14.56 -16.82 -15.44
CA HIS A 219 -15.12 -17.05 -14.10
C HIS A 219 -16.39 -16.24 -13.91
N ALA A 220 -17.44 -16.90 -13.44
CA ALA A 220 -18.67 -16.19 -13.06
C ALA A 220 -18.42 -15.41 -11.76
N LEU A 221 -18.84 -14.14 -11.75
CA LEU A 221 -18.58 -13.21 -10.64
C LEU A 221 -19.87 -12.90 -9.88
N LEU A 222 -19.75 -12.84 -8.55
CA LEU A 222 -20.81 -12.39 -7.64
C LEU A 222 -20.32 -11.15 -6.89
N ASP A 223 -21.14 -10.14 -6.81
CA ASP A 223 -20.84 -8.97 -6.00
C ASP A 223 -20.78 -9.36 -4.52
N SER A 224 -19.90 -8.70 -3.80
CA SER A 224 -19.68 -8.97 -2.37
C SER A 224 -19.74 -7.67 -1.58
N ALA A 225 -20.37 -7.72 -0.43
CA ALA A 225 -20.39 -6.63 0.54
C ALA A 225 -19.15 -6.64 1.44
N GLU A 226 -18.23 -7.58 1.26
CA GLU A 226 -17.03 -7.69 2.08
C GLU A 226 -16.15 -6.47 1.99
N GLN A 227 -15.60 -6.09 3.13
CA GLN A 227 -14.64 -4.99 3.22
C GLN A 227 -13.42 -5.43 4.04
N SER A 228 -12.26 -4.91 3.69
CA SER A 228 -11.03 -5.18 4.43
C SER A 228 -10.54 -3.94 5.20
N GLY A 229 -11.42 -2.93 5.32
CA GLY A 229 -11.04 -1.65 5.93
C GLY A 229 -10.09 -0.84 5.06
N GLY A 230 -10.04 -1.13 3.75
CA GLY A 230 -9.21 -0.44 2.78
C GLY A 230 -10.02 -0.04 1.55
N PRO A 231 -9.35 0.37 0.46
CA PRO A 231 -10.05 0.90 -0.72
C PRO A 231 -10.59 -0.16 -1.68
N ALA A 232 -10.29 -1.43 -1.46
CA ALA A 232 -10.69 -2.49 -2.38
C ALA A 232 -12.19 -2.80 -2.24
N ARG A 233 -12.88 -2.90 -3.38
CA ARG A 233 -14.21 -3.46 -3.49
C ARG A 233 -14.07 -4.89 -3.98
N TYR A 234 -14.78 -5.81 -3.35
CA TYR A 234 -14.56 -7.23 -3.59
C TYR A 234 -15.71 -7.85 -4.40
N VAL A 235 -15.36 -8.87 -5.19
CA VAL A 235 -16.29 -9.83 -5.76
C VAL A 235 -15.84 -11.22 -5.36
N ARG A 236 -16.75 -12.18 -5.47
CA ARG A 236 -16.48 -13.59 -5.26
C ARG A 236 -16.60 -14.33 -6.59
N LEU A 237 -15.83 -15.37 -6.73
CA LEU A 237 -15.95 -16.31 -7.85
C LEU A 237 -16.99 -17.37 -7.48
N VAL A 238 -17.94 -17.64 -8.37
CA VAL A 238 -19.01 -18.62 -8.09
C VAL A 238 -18.42 -19.99 -7.75
N GLU A 239 -17.46 -20.43 -8.55
CA GLU A 239 -16.85 -21.77 -8.40
C GLU A 239 -15.74 -21.83 -7.32
N HIS A 240 -15.24 -20.66 -6.92
CA HIS A 240 -14.14 -20.57 -5.92
C HIS A 240 -14.46 -19.48 -4.90
N PRO A 241 -15.52 -19.66 -4.09
CA PRO A 241 -16.02 -18.58 -3.22
C PRO A 241 -15.04 -18.18 -2.09
N GLN A 242 -14.05 -19.00 -1.78
CA GLN A 242 -13.02 -18.68 -0.79
C GLN A 242 -11.98 -17.69 -1.31
N THR A 243 -11.84 -17.53 -2.64
CA THR A 243 -10.91 -16.58 -3.26
C THR A 243 -11.60 -15.24 -3.45
N ARG A 244 -11.05 -14.18 -2.86
CA ARG A 244 -11.59 -12.83 -2.99
C ARG A 244 -10.82 -12.08 -4.07
N ILE A 245 -11.58 -11.48 -4.98
CA ILE A 245 -11.02 -10.61 -6.04
C ILE A 245 -11.37 -9.18 -5.68
N GLY A 246 -10.37 -8.33 -5.51
CA GLY A 246 -10.57 -6.93 -5.17
C GLY A 246 -10.29 -6.01 -6.35
N PHE A 247 -10.98 -4.86 -6.37
CA PHE A 247 -10.73 -3.79 -7.34
C PHE A 247 -10.43 -2.51 -6.57
N ILE A 248 -9.30 -1.88 -6.87
CA ILE A 248 -8.93 -0.57 -6.33
C ILE A 248 -9.00 0.41 -7.48
N SER A 249 -10.03 1.25 -7.47
CA SER A 249 -10.49 2.03 -8.61
C SER A 249 -10.50 3.52 -8.29
N PRO A 250 -9.32 4.16 -8.16
CA PRO A 250 -9.28 5.58 -7.81
C PRO A 250 -9.89 6.47 -8.90
N HIS A 251 -9.89 6.04 -10.15
CA HIS A 251 -10.45 6.81 -11.27
C HIS A 251 -11.92 6.48 -11.51
N SER A 252 -12.22 5.20 -11.77
CA SER A 252 -13.54 4.81 -12.27
C SER A 252 -14.61 4.71 -11.17
N HIS A 253 -14.23 4.29 -9.96
CA HIS A 253 -15.17 4.09 -8.83
C HIS A 253 -14.53 4.56 -7.52
N ASN A 254 -14.38 5.87 -7.37
CA ASN A 254 -13.62 6.41 -6.23
C ASN A 254 -14.31 6.10 -4.89
N PHE A 255 -13.49 6.03 -3.86
CA PHE A 255 -13.87 5.62 -2.50
C PHE A 255 -13.66 6.76 -1.48
N CYS A 256 -13.67 7.99 -1.94
CA CYS A 256 -13.30 9.15 -1.09
C CYS A 256 -14.28 9.38 0.06
N ALA A 257 -15.58 9.17 -0.18
CA ALA A 257 -16.60 9.42 0.83
C ALA A 257 -16.40 8.60 2.12
N THR A 258 -15.80 7.42 1.99
CA THR A 258 -15.57 6.52 3.13
C THR A 258 -14.07 6.41 3.47
N CYS A 259 -13.27 7.37 3.05
CA CYS A 259 -11.81 7.30 3.21
C CYS A 259 -11.40 7.51 4.67
N ASN A 260 -11.04 6.42 5.33
CA ASN A 260 -10.63 6.35 6.74
C ASN A 260 -9.12 6.40 6.94
N ARG A 261 -8.34 6.80 5.91
CA ARG A 261 -6.90 6.59 5.88
C ARG A 261 -6.09 7.88 5.88
N LEU A 262 -4.92 7.77 6.51
CA LEU A 262 -3.83 8.74 6.38
C LEU A 262 -2.55 8.01 5.98
N ARG A 263 -1.54 8.77 5.54
CA ARG A 263 -0.24 8.23 5.19
C ARG A 263 0.86 9.07 5.82
N LEU A 264 1.83 8.40 6.44
CA LEU A 264 3.07 9.03 6.88
C LEU A 264 4.16 8.67 5.87
N THR A 265 4.75 9.67 5.25
CA THR A 265 5.86 9.45 4.32
C THR A 265 7.14 9.13 5.10
N VAL A 266 8.13 8.58 4.42
CA VAL A 266 9.43 8.27 5.04
C VAL A 266 10.14 9.51 5.56
N GLU A 267 9.89 10.68 4.98
CA GLU A 267 10.45 11.96 5.42
C GLU A 267 9.63 12.60 6.53
N GLY A 268 8.57 11.94 7.00
CA GLY A 268 7.78 12.42 8.14
C GLY A 268 6.67 13.40 7.80
N ARG A 269 6.24 13.44 6.55
CA ARG A 269 5.08 14.24 6.18
C ARG A 269 3.81 13.40 6.30
N LEU A 270 2.83 13.93 7.02
CA LEU A 270 1.52 13.29 7.13
C LEU A 270 0.65 13.78 5.98
N LEU A 271 0.37 12.88 5.04
CA LEU A 271 -0.50 13.16 3.89
C LEU A 271 -1.94 12.84 4.27
N LEU A 272 -2.80 13.83 4.07
CA LEU A 272 -4.24 13.70 4.36
C LEU A 272 -4.97 12.98 3.23
N CYS A 273 -4.43 13.08 2.03
CA CYS A 273 -4.94 12.44 0.82
C CYS A 273 -3.78 12.13 -0.13
N LEU A 274 -3.83 11.00 -0.81
CA LEU A 274 -2.80 10.62 -1.78
C LEU A 274 -2.81 11.55 -3.01
N GLY A 275 -3.98 12.02 -3.41
CA GLY A 275 -4.18 12.87 -4.58
C GLY A 275 -4.00 14.38 -4.34
N HIS A 276 -3.38 14.78 -3.23
CA HIS A 276 -3.11 16.19 -2.93
C HIS A 276 -1.70 16.36 -2.38
N GLU A 277 -1.11 17.53 -2.64
CA GLU A 277 0.24 17.84 -2.15
C GLU A 277 0.24 18.33 -0.68
N HIS A 278 -0.90 18.74 -0.15
CA HIS A 278 -0.98 19.25 1.22
C HIS A 278 -0.61 18.20 2.25
N SER A 279 0.25 18.58 3.18
CA SER A 279 0.75 17.67 4.21
C SER A 279 1.19 18.43 5.45
N LEU A 280 1.25 17.73 6.58
CA LEU A 280 1.79 18.27 7.84
C LEU A 280 3.20 17.70 8.04
N ASP A 281 4.17 18.56 8.36
CA ASP A 281 5.55 18.13 8.64
C ASP A 281 5.65 17.64 10.10
N LEU A 282 5.40 16.35 10.30
CA LEU A 282 5.52 15.73 11.63
C LEU A 282 6.97 15.55 12.04
N ARG A 283 7.92 15.37 11.10
CA ARG A 283 9.33 15.22 11.45
C ARG A 283 9.84 16.45 12.22
N ALA A 284 9.52 17.63 11.71
CA ALA A 284 9.94 18.87 12.36
C ALA A 284 9.39 18.95 13.79
N LEU A 285 8.12 18.57 13.97
CA LEU A 285 7.48 18.58 15.29
C LEU A 285 8.09 17.53 16.23
N LEU A 286 8.31 16.31 15.74
CA LEU A 286 8.92 15.24 16.51
C LEU A 286 10.29 15.65 17.08
N ARG A 287 11.10 16.29 16.23
CA ARG A 287 12.47 16.69 16.60
C ARG A 287 12.51 17.95 17.46
N ARG A 288 11.53 18.84 17.32
CA ARG A 288 11.40 20.03 18.18
C ARG A 288 10.86 19.65 19.56
N HIS A 289 10.03 18.62 19.64
CA HIS A 289 9.36 18.21 20.88
C HIS A 289 9.64 16.72 21.19
N PRO A 290 10.91 16.38 21.49
CA PRO A 290 11.28 14.94 21.62
C PRO A 290 10.60 14.23 22.79
N LEU A 291 10.16 14.97 23.83
CA LEU A 291 9.58 14.38 25.04
C LEU A 291 8.12 14.76 25.28
N HIS A 292 7.52 15.56 24.39
CA HIS A 292 6.17 16.08 24.60
C HIS A 292 5.27 15.81 23.39
N ASP A 293 4.22 15.03 23.60
CA ASP A 293 3.29 14.64 22.54
C ASP A 293 2.20 15.69 22.26
N GLY A 294 1.95 16.61 23.21
CA GLY A 294 0.89 17.63 23.08
C GLY A 294 0.92 18.39 21.76
N PRO A 295 2.05 19.03 21.40
CA PRO A 295 2.12 19.78 20.14
C PRO A 295 1.88 18.91 18.89
N LEU A 296 2.25 17.63 18.94
CA LEU A 296 1.98 16.70 17.82
C LEU A 296 0.48 16.41 17.72
N LEU A 297 -0.16 16.11 18.86
CA LEU A 297 -1.59 15.82 18.90
C LEU A 297 -2.43 16.99 18.40
N GLU A 298 -2.07 18.21 18.84
CA GLU A 298 -2.74 19.43 18.41
C GLU A 298 -2.61 19.64 16.91
N ALA A 299 -1.38 19.57 16.39
CA ALA A 299 -1.12 19.76 14.96
C ALA A 299 -1.81 18.70 14.08
N ILE A 300 -1.84 17.45 14.54
CA ILE A 300 -2.55 16.37 13.82
C ILE A 300 -4.05 16.68 13.79
N GLY A 301 -4.63 17.06 14.94
CA GLY A 301 -6.05 17.39 15.05
C GLY A 301 -6.44 18.53 14.10
N GLU A 302 -5.63 19.59 14.06
CA GLU A 302 -5.85 20.72 13.15
C GLU A 302 -5.73 20.31 11.68
N ALA A 303 -4.72 19.48 11.36
CA ALA A 303 -4.51 19.01 10.01
C ALA A 303 -5.71 18.17 9.52
N LEU A 304 -6.26 17.32 10.38
CA LEU A 304 -7.41 16.49 10.04
C LEU A 304 -8.62 17.31 9.58
N GLN A 305 -8.84 18.50 10.15
CA GLN A 305 -9.95 19.36 9.74
C GLN A 305 -9.80 19.81 8.28
N ARG A 306 -8.59 19.76 7.72
CA ARG A 306 -8.29 20.14 6.33
C ARG A 306 -8.23 18.94 5.38
N LYS A 307 -8.55 17.71 5.86
CA LYS A 307 -8.54 16.53 4.99
C LYS A 307 -9.61 16.71 3.90
N PRO A 308 -9.21 16.64 2.61
CA PRO A 308 -10.17 16.93 1.53
C PRO A 308 -11.28 15.89 1.46
N ALA A 309 -12.45 16.33 1.00
CA ALA A 309 -13.62 15.46 0.80
C ALA A 309 -13.31 14.38 -0.25
N ARG A 310 -12.56 14.75 -1.29
CA ARG A 310 -12.19 13.81 -2.36
C ARG A 310 -10.85 14.20 -3.01
N HIS A 311 -10.24 13.26 -3.72
CA HIS A 311 -9.07 13.53 -4.56
C HIS A 311 -9.52 14.13 -5.90
N GLU A 312 -8.56 14.65 -6.64
CA GLU A 312 -8.80 15.30 -7.92
C GLU A 312 -8.20 14.53 -9.12
N PHE A 313 -7.88 13.25 -8.94
CA PHE A 313 -7.34 12.44 -10.04
C PHE A 313 -8.28 12.43 -11.24
N SER A 314 -7.74 12.63 -12.43
CA SER A 314 -8.46 12.49 -13.69
C SER A 314 -7.81 11.39 -14.53
N ALA A 315 -8.57 10.80 -15.42
CA ALA A 315 -8.09 9.75 -16.33
C ALA A 315 -7.31 10.32 -17.53
N ALA A 316 -7.12 11.63 -17.59
CA ALA A 316 -6.46 12.31 -18.73
C ALA A 316 -4.95 11.99 -18.85
N GLY A 317 -4.38 11.28 -17.89
CA GLY A 317 -2.99 10.82 -17.97
C GLY A 317 -1.94 11.82 -17.53
N GLU A 318 -2.32 13.06 -17.28
CA GLU A 318 -1.39 14.09 -16.80
C GLU A 318 -0.95 13.82 -15.36
N VAL A 319 0.30 14.15 -15.05
CA VAL A 319 0.83 14.05 -13.69
C VAL A 319 0.14 15.11 -12.83
N GLN A 320 -0.65 14.66 -11.87
CA GLN A 320 -1.43 15.53 -10.99
C GLN A 320 -0.82 15.67 -9.61
N VAL A 321 0.06 14.74 -9.24
CA VAL A 321 0.81 14.78 -7.98
C VAL A 321 2.28 14.52 -8.33
N LEU A 322 3.14 15.49 -8.02
CA LEU A 322 4.56 15.42 -8.39
C LEU A 322 5.32 14.33 -7.63
N ARG A 323 4.85 13.98 -6.43
CA ARG A 323 5.48 12.91 -5.64
C ARG A 323 5.33 11.57 -6.35
N PHE A 324 6.41 10.84 -6.43
CA PHE A 324 6.38 9.45 -6.89
C PHE A 324 5.68 8.54 -5.87
N MET A 325 5.19 7.39 -6.34
CA MET A 325 4.53 6.41 -5.47
C MET A 325 5.45 5.96 -4.34
N ASN A 326 6.76 5.81 -4.60
CA ASN A 326 7.73 5.39 -3.59
C ASN A 326 7.94 6.41 -2.46
N MET A 327 7.51 7.65 -2.64
CA MET A 327 7.57 8.66 -1.58
C MET A 327 6.31 8.66 -0.72
N SER A 328 5.17 8.26 -1.30
CA SER A 328 3.85 8.33 -0.65
C SER A 328 3.48 7.04 0.09
N GLY A 329 4.18 5.96 -0.12
CA GLY A 329 3.86 4.67 0.47
C GLY A 329 2.72 3.96 -0.24
N GLY A 330 3.01 3.36 -1.38
CA GLY A 330 2.07 2.69 -2.28
C GLY A 330 1.22 1.59 -1.70
#